data_dfc2c856507408dfb52800b492148180
#
_entry.id   dfc2c856507408dfb52800b492148180
#
_cell.length_a   1.000
_cell.length_b   1.000
_cell.length_c   1.000
_cell.angle_alpha   90.00
_cell.angle_beta   90.00
_cell.angle_gamma   90.00
#
_symmetry.space_group_name_H-M   'P 1'
#
loop_
_entity.id
_entity.type
_entity.pdbx_description
1 polymer ?
#
loop_
_entity_poly.entity_id
_entity_poly.type
_entity_poly.pdbx_seq_one_letter_code
_entity_poly.pdbx_strand_id
1 'polypeptide(L)'
;GKTTTTSMITTALELAGRDPSAVIGGKLPLIHGYGKAGKGDDIVIEACEFSETFLKLTPYLSVVLNIDNDHLDYYGSMGELKFAFKRFALMTQFMIFANADDKNTMDVMYTLDRRVRTFGIDNDGDYQAINVQEYKPGFFEFDLKEWSKVTGHIRLAVPGRHNIYNALAMCAVCR
;
A
#
# COMPACT_ATOMS: atom_id res chain seq x y z
N GLY A 1 7.70 4.40 1.69
CA GLY A 1 6.43 3.84 1.23
C GLY A 1 5.71 3.06 2.32
N LYS A 2 6.22 1.88 2.72
CA LYS A 2 5.51 0.94 3.62
C LYS A 2 4.99 1.59 4.90
N THR A 3 5.87 2.21 5.69
CA THR A 3 5.52 2.85 6.98
C THR A 3 4.43 3.91 6.82
N THR A 4 4.54 4.76 5.80
CA THR A 4 3.55 5.81 5.55
C THR A 4 2.20 5.23 5.16
N THR A 5 2.17 4.23 4.28
CA THR A 5 0.92 3.56 3.86
C THR A 5 0.25 2.86 5.05
N THR A 6 1.01 2.11 5.85
CA THR A 6 0.51 1.45 7.06
C THR A 6 -0.07 2.47 8.04
N SER A 7 0.62 3.60 8.23
CA SER A 7 0.14 4.72 9.06
C SER A 7 -1.15 5.34 8.52
N MET A 8 -1.25 5.56 7.21
CA MET A 8 -2.45 6.12 6.58
C MET A 8 -3.66 5.17 6.73
N ILE A 9 -3.48 3.87 6.48
CA ILE A 9 -4.54 2.86 6.64
C ILE A 9 -4.98 2.80 8.11
N THR A 10 -4.03 2.70 9.04
CA THR A 10 -4.34 2.68 10.48
C THR A 10 -5.11 3.93 10.89
N THR A 11 -4.68 5.11 10.44
CA THR A 11 -5.36 6.39 10.73
C THR A 11 -6.78 6.41 10.18
N ALA A 12 -6.99 5.94 8.94
CA ALA A 12 -8.31 5.90 8.33
C ALA A 12 -9.28 4.98 9.11
N LEU A 13 -8.81 3.80 9.50
CA LEU A 13 -9.60 2.84 10.29
C LEU A 13 -9.92 3.38 11.70
N GLU A 14 -8.95 4.03 12.36
CA GLU A 14 -9.17 4.70 13.66
C GLU A 14 -10.26 5.78 13.56
N LEU A 15 -10.14 6.67 12.56
CA LEU A 15 -11.12 7.74 12.35
C LEU A 15 -12.50 7.21 11.95
N ALA A 16 -12.56 6.04 11.34
CA ALA A 16 -13.81 5.34 11.04
C ALA A 16 -14.40 4.58 12.26
N GLY A 17 -13.76 4.65 13.43
CA GLY A 17 -14.21 3.98 14.65
C GLY A 17 -14.01 2.47 14.66
N ARG A 18 -13.11 1.94 13.79
CA ARG A 18 -12.85 0.49 13.67
C ARG A 18 -11.91 -0.05 14.74
N ASP A 19 -11.20 0.81 15.47
CA ASP A 19 -10.26 0.45 16.55
C ASP A 19 -9.29 -0.71 16.16
N PRO A 20 -8.50 -0.57 15.06
CA PRO A 20 -7.66 -1.64 14.57
C PRO A 20 -6.47 -1.91 15.49
N SER A 21 -5.97 -3.15 15.46
CA SER A 21 -4.59 -3.43 15.87
C SER A 21 -3.62 -2.99 14.79
N ALA A 22 -2.42 -2.55 15.17
CA ALA A 22 -1.42 -2.08 14.20
C ALA A 22 0.01 -2.45 14.62
N VAL A 23 0.84 -2.77 13.61
CA VAL A 23 2.30 -2.93 13.74
C VAL A 23 2.96 -2.12 12.64
N ILE A 24 3.66 -1.05 13.01
CA ILE A 24 4.18 -0.03 12.09
C ILE A 24 5.68 0.11 12.31
N GLY A 25 6.46 0.20 11.23
CA GLY A 25 7.91 0.37 11.28
C GLY A 25 8.38 1.75 11.76
N GLY A 26 7.48 2.70 11.99
CA GLY A 26 7.74 4.04 12.49
C GLY A 26 6.74 4.47 13.55
N LYS A 27 7.06 5.52 14.30
CA LYS A 27 6.17 6.07 15.33
C LYS A 27 4.99 6.79 14.68
N LEU A 28 3.77 6.36 15.00
CA LEU A 28 2.53 7.04 14.62
C LEU A 28 1.96 7.79 15.83
N PRO A 29 1.94 9.15 15.81
CA PRO A 29 1.46 9.96 16.94
C PRO A 29 0.04 9.60 17.39
N LEU A 30 -0.86 9.29 16.46
CA LEU A 30 -2.26 8.96 16.74
C LEU A 30 -2.42 7.77 17.70
N ILE A 31 -1.53 6.78 17.60
CA ILE A 31 -1.53 5.59 18.47
C ILE A 31 -0.42 5.64 19.54
N HIS A 32 0.26 6.79 19.68
CA HIS A 32 1.34 7.04 20.64
C HIS A 32 2.50 6.04 20.58
N GLY A 33 2.73 5.35 19.44
CA GLY A 33 3.77 4.32 19.36
C GLY A 33 3.99 3.74 17.98
N TYR A 34 4.66 2.59 17.97
CA TYR A 34 4.96 1.77 16.78
C TYR A 34 3.96 0.63 16.59
N GLY A 35 3.08 0.44 17.55
CA GLY A 35 2.05 -0.58 17.53
C GLY A 35 0.96 -0.30 18.54
N LYS A 36 -0.18 -0.93 18.30
CA LYS A 36 -1.37 -0.83 19.11
C LYS A 36 -2.10 -2.16 19.09
N ALA A 37 -2.63 -2.58 20.24
CA ALA A 37 -3.65 -3.61 20.33
C ALA A 37 -5.02 -2.91 20.34
N GLY A 38 -5.77 -3.04 19.25
CA GLY A 38 -7.14 -2.57 19.13
C GLY A 38 -8.14 -3.63 19.59
N LYS A 39 -9.41 -3.23 19.70
CA LYS A 39 -10.53 -4.13 20.03
C LYS A 39 -11.34 -4.53 18.79
N GLY A 40 -11.06 -3.90 17.64
CA GLY A 40 -11.69 -4.23 16.37
C GLY A 40 -11.09 -5.49 15.74
N ASP A 41 -11.73 -5.95 14.67
CA ASP A 41 -11.37 -7.17 13.94
C ASP A 41 -10.21 -6.96 12.96
N ASP A 42 -9.81 -5.69 12.74
CA ASP A 42 -8.78 -5.37 11.76
C ASP A 42 -7.39 -5.36 12.41
N ILE A 43 -6.41 -5.89 11.67
CA ILE A 43 -5.00 -5.73 12.00
C ILE A 43 -4.23 -5.22 10.78
N VAL A 44 -3.50 -4.12 10.95
CA VAL A 44 -2.67 -3.50 9.92
C VAL A 44 -1.20 -3.76 10.25
N ILE A 45 -0.50 -4.48 9.37
CA ILE A 45 0.89 -4.87 9.61
C ILE A 45 1.78 -4.34 8.49
N GLU A 46 2.85 -3.63 8.84
CA GLU A 46 3.93 -3.33 7.92
C GLU A 46 4.73 -4.60 7.63
N ALA A 47 4.58 -5.13 6.42
CA ALA A 47 5.26 -6.34 5.98
C ALA A 47 6.66 -6.00 5.42
N CYS A 48 7.70 -6.60 5.99
CA CYS A 48 9.08 -6.41 5.55
C CYS A 48 9.54 -7.57 4.69
N GLU A 49 10.05 -7.29 3.50
CA GLU A 49 10.63 -8.27 2.58
C GLU A 49 12.00 -8.79 3.02
N PHE A 50 12.73 -8.01 3.84
CA PHE A 50 14.05 -8.42 4.32
C PHE A 50 13.98 -9.76 5.05
N SER A 51 14.90 -10.65 4.70
CA SER A 51 14.98 -12.01 5.25
C SER A 51 13.66 -12.80 5.13
N GLU A 52 12.86 -12.49 4.10
CA GLU A 52 11.55 -13.13 3.82
C GLU A 52 10.57 -13.10 5.01
N THR A 53 10.69 -12.13 5.93
CA THR A 53 9.82 -12.09 7.12
C THR A 53 8.36 -11.93 6.78
N PHE A 54 8.03 -11.23 5.68
CA PHE A 54 6.65 -11.08 5.19
C PHE A 54 6.00 -12.43 4.79
N LEU A 55 6.79 -13.46 4.45
CA LEU A 55 6.29 -14.81 4.13
C LEU A 55 5.82 -15.60 5.36
N LYS A 56 5.96 -15.04 6.55
CA LYS A 56 5.38 -15.60 7.78
C LYS A 56 3.96 -15.11 8.05
N LEU A 57 3.49 -14.17 7.21
CA LEU A 57 2.15 -13.60 7.31
C LEU A 57 1.20 -14.33 6.37
N THR A 58 -0.08 -14.40 6.76
CA THR A 58 -1.18 -14.89 5.90
C THR A 58 -2.22 -13.78 5.77
N PRO A 59 -1.96 -12.76 4.94
CA PRO A 59 -2.81 -11.59 4.87
C PRO A 59 -4.17 -11.91 4.23
N TYR A 60 -5.24 -11.32 4.75
CA TYR A 60 -6.54 -11.29 4.08
C TYR A 60 -6.50 -10.34 2.88
N LEU A 61 -5.95 -9.14 3.09
CA LEU A 61 -5.64 -8.15 2.05
C LEU A 61 -4.13 -7.89 2.05
N SER A 62 -3.54 -7.69 0.89
CA SER A 62 -2.15 -7.23 0.78
C SER A 62 -2.02 -6.03 -0.14
N VAL A 63 -1.02 -5.19 0.14
CA VAL A 63 -0.65 -4.04 -0.68
C VAL A 63 0.78 -4.19 -1.14
N VAL A 64 1.02 -4.09 -2.44
CA VAL A 64 2.36 -4.04 -3.04
C VAL A 64 2.54 -2.66 -3.68
N LEU A 65 3.38 -1.83 -3.04
CA LEU A 65 3.62 -0.45 -3.48
C LEU A 65 4.61 -0.39 -4.63
N ASN A 66 5.69 -1.14 -4.52
CA ASN A 66 6.75 -1.28 -5.50
C ASN A 66 7.64 -2.48 -5.18
N ILE A 67 8.30 -3.01 -6.19
CA ILE A 67 9.37 -4.00 -6.07
C ILE A 67 10.65 -3.37 -6.64
N ASP A 68 11.50 -2.91 -5.75
CA ASP A 68 12.71 -2.18 -6.11
C ASP A 68 13.97 -2.93 -5.64
N ASN A 69 15.12 -2.47 -6.07
CA ASN A 69 16.43 -3.07 -5.85
C ASN A 69 16.92 -3.06 -4.38
N ASP A 70 15.99 -3.00 -3.45
CA ASP A 70 16.30 -3.06 -2.03
C ASP A 70 16.66 -4.51 -1.61
N HIS A 71 17.70 -4.64 -0.80
CA HIS A 71 18.12 -5.93 -0.22
C HIS A 71 18.62 -6.98 -1.23
N LEU A 72 19.20 -6.58 -2.38
CA LEU A 72 19.78 -7.52 -3.34
C LEU A 72 20.98 -8.30 -2.79
N ASP A 73 21.67 -7.78 -1.79
CA ASP A 73 22.68 -8.51 -1.01
C ASP A 73 22.10 -9.76 -0.33
N TYR A 74 20.83 -9.75 0.02
CA TYR A 74 20.11 -10.91 0.54
C TYR A 74 19.53 -11.79 -0.56
N TYR A 75 18.83 -11.21 -1.54
CA TYR A 75 18.13 -11.97 -2.60
C TYR A 75 19.03 -12.40 -3.77
N GLY A 76 20.20 -11.77 -3.94
CA GLY A 76 21.14 -12.07 -5.01
C GLY A 76 20.70 -11.58 -6.40
N SER A 77 19.41 -11.48 -6.70
CA SER A 77 18.90 -10.99 -7.98
C SER A 77 17.49 -10.42 -7.87
N MET A 78 17.12 -9.57 -8.85
CA MET A 78 15.74 -9.09 -9.01
C MET A 78 14.75 -10.24 -9.27
N GLY A 79 15.19 -11.31 -9.91
CA GLY A 79 14.36 -12.50 -10.16
C GLY A 79 13.95 -13.20 -8.87
N GLU A 80 14.89 -13.38 -7.95
CA GLU A 80 14.62 -13.98 -6.63
C GLU A 80 13.73 -13.08 -5.77
N LEU A 81 13.97 -11.76 -5.82
CA LEU A 81 13.12 -10.79 -5.12
C LEU A 81 11.67 -10.84 -5.66
N LYS A 82 11.48 -10.81 -6.99
CA LYS A 82 10.16 -10.97 -7.61
C LYS A 82 9.50 -12.30 -7.24
N PHE A 83 10.28 -13.37 -7.17
CA PHE A 83 9.77 -14.68 -6.77
C PHE A 83 9.27 -14.67 -5.31
N ALA A 84 9.99 -14.02 -4.38
CA ALA A 84 9.55 -13.86 -3.01
C ALA A 84 8.24 -13.04 -2.91
N PHE A 85 8.12 -11.95 -3.66
CA PHE A 85 6.86 -11.18 -3.75
C PHE A 85 5.72 -11.98 -4.37
N LYS A 86 6.00 -12.82 -5.36
CA LYS A 86 5.02 -13.76 -5.92
C LYS A 86 4.51 -14.73 -4.86
N ARG A 87 5.40 -15.31 -4.06
CA ARG A 87 5.03 -16.20 -2.94
C ARG A 87 4.13 -15.46 -1.93
N PHE A 88 4.51 -14.24 -1.53
CA PHE A 88 3.70 -13.42 -0.63
C PHE A 88 2.31 -13.12 -1.20
N ALA A 89 2.23 -12.73 -2.46
CA ALA A 89 0.97 -12.47 -3.13
C ALA A 89 0.07 -13.72 -3.18
N LEU A 90 0.64 -14.90 -3.43
CA LEU A 90 -0.10 -16.17 -3.42
C LEU A 90 -0.66 -16.54 -2.04
N MET A 91 -0.07 -16.05 -0.95
CA MET A 91 -0.57 -16.26 0.42
C MET A 91 -1.74 -15.35 0.77
N THR A 92 -2.01 -14.32 -0.03
CA THR A 92 -3.14 -13.39 0.18
C THR A 92 -4.45 -14.12 -0.05
N GLN A 93 -5.35 -14.06 0.95
CA GLN A 93 -6.57 -14.85 0.96
C GLN A 93 -7.68 -14.25 0.07
N PHE A 94 -7.84 -12.91 0.08
CA PHE A 94 -8.98 -12.28 -0.58
C PHE A 94 -8.61 -11.35 -1.74
N MET A 95 -7.80 -10.31 -1.49
CA MET A 95 -7.51 -9.29 -2.51
C MET A 95 -6.09 -8.73 -2.39
N ILE A 96 -5.44 -8.56 -3.53
CA ILE A 96 -4.14 -7.89 -3.64
C ILE A 96 -4.37 -6.50 -4.25
N PHE A 97 -3.81 -5.46 -3.63
CA PHE A 97 -3.76 -4.12 -4.19
C PHE A 97 -2.35 -3.82 -4.68
N ALA A 98 -2.20 -3.49 -5.96
CA ALA A 98 -0.91 -3.39 -6.63
C ALA A 98 -0.74 -2.04 -7.35
N ASN A 99 0.45 -1.47 -7.30
CA ASN A 99 0.78 -0.25 -8.02
C ASN A 99 0.94 -0.53 -9.52
N ALA A 100 0.02 0.02 -10.33
CA ALA A 100 0.02 -0.11 -11.79
C ALA A 100 1.19 0.60 -12.46
N ASP A 101 1.80 1.59 -11.80
CA ASP A 101 2.92 2.37 -12.34
C ASP A 101 4.26 1.71 -12.03
N ASP A 102 4.31 0.69 -11.18
CA ASP A 102 5.52 -0.07 -10.91
C ASP A 102 5.61 -1.32 -11.79
N LYS A 103 6.52 -1.27 -12.77
CA LYS A 103 6.70 -2.35 -13.74
C LYS A 103 7.01 -3.69 -13.07
N ASN A 104 7.89 -3.71 -12.07
CA ASN A 104 8.29 -4.96 -11.41
C ASN A 104 7.12 -5.58 -10.64
N THR A 105 6.31 -4.75 -10.00
CA THR A 105 5.06 -5.20 -9.34
C THR A 105 4.13 -5.81 -10.38
N MET A 106 3.86 -5.12 -11.49
CA MET A 106 2.94 -5.63 -12.51
C MET A 106 3.45 -6.89 -13.21
N ASP A 107 4.77 -7.01 -13.45
CA ASP A 107 5.38 -8.24 -13.97
C ASP A 107 5.07 -9.47 -13.08
N VAL A 108 5.01 -9.27 -11.76
CA VAL A 108 4.61 -10.33 -10.82
C VAL A 108 3.11 -10.56 -10.87
N MET A 109 2.30 -9.51 -10.79
CA MET A 109 0.83 -9.61 -10.69
C MET A 109 0.20 -10.28 -11.91
N TYR A 110 0.69 -10.01 -13.13
CA TYR A 110 0.19 -10.65 -14.36
C TYR A 110 0.41 -12.17 -14.42
N THR A 111 1.29 -12.71 -13.57
CA THR A 111 1.53 -14.17 -13.50
C THR A 111 0.66 -14.89 -12.49
N LEU A 112 -0.24 -14.16 -11.80
CA LEU A 112 -1.04 -14.70 -10.72
C LEU A 112 -2.47 -15.01 -11.16
N ASP A 113 -2.98 -16.16 -10.76
CA ASP A 113 -4.41 -16.45 -10.77
C ASP A 113 -5.00 -16.06 -9.40
N ARG A 114 -5.09 -14.75 -9.17
CA ARG A 114 -5.57 -14.13 -7.94
C ARG A 114 -6.36 -12.86 -8.23
N ARG A 115 -7.18 -12.44 -7.28
CA ARG A 115 -7.89 -11.15 -7.37
C ARG A 115 -6.90 -10.02 -7.12
N VAL A 116 -6.61 -9.24 -8.15
CA VAL A 116 -5.76 -8.06 -8.08
C VAL A 116 -6.60 -6.83 -8.41
N ARG A 117 -6.46 -5.78 -7.61
CA ARG A 117 -6.92 -4.43 -7.88
C ARG A 117 -5.71 -3.53 -8.02
N THR A 118 -5.78 -2.60 -8.92
CA THR A 118 -4.64 -1.74 -9.22
C THR A 118 -4.90 -0.30 -8.80
N PHE A 119 -3.83 0.39 -8.43
CA PHE A 119 -3.85 1.83 -8.20
C PHE A 119 -2.67 2.48 -8.91
N GLY A 120 -2.85 3.71 -9.42
CA GLY A 120 -1.80 4.42 -10.16
C GLY A 120 -2.10 5.89 -10.37
N ILE A 121 -1.10 6.60 -10.89
CA ILE A 121 -1.19 8.01 -11.32
C ILE A 121 -1.13 8.08 -12.84
N ASP A 122 -0.11 7.44 -13.41
CA ASP A 122 0.26 7.58 -14.83
C ASP A 122 -0.38 6.47 -15.70
N ASN A 123 -0.63 5.29 -15.14
CA ASN A 123 -1.34 4.19 -15.77
C ASN A 123 -2.77 4.06 -15.23
N ASP A 124 -3.68 3.63 -16.11
CA ASP A 124 -5.04 3.33 -15.69
C ASP A 124 -5.05 2.20 -14.63
N GLY A 125 -5.79 2.45 -13.56
CA GLY A 125 -5.98 1.52 -12.48
C GLY A 125 -7.42 1.54 -11.98
N ASP A 126 -7.78 0.54 -11.17
CA ASP A 126 -9.10 0.52 -10.51
C ASP A 126 -9.28 1.75 -9.60
N TYR A 127 -8.18 2.24 -9.03
CA TYR A 127 -8.07 3.47 -8.25
C TYR A 127 -7.01 4.38 -8.88
N GLN A 128 -7.38 5.55 -9.32
CA GLN A 128 -6.46 6.45 -10.03
C GLN A 128 -6.48 7.86 -9.43
N ALA A 129 -5.31 8.47 -9.29
CA ALA A 129 -5.20 9.89 -9.02
C ALA A 129 -5.21 10.65 -10.35
N ILE A 130 -6.22 11.46 -10.55
CA ILE A 130 -6.35 12.35 -11.70
C ILE A 130 -6.32 13.81 -11.25
N ASN A 131 -6.08 14.74 -12.17
CA ASN A 131 -6.00 16.18 -11.85
C ASN A 131 -4.98 16.48 -10.73
N VAL A 132 -3.86 15.76 -10.75
CA VAL A 132 -2.81 15.92 -9.73
C VAL A 132 -2.21 17.31 -9.83
N GLN A 133 -2.23 18.05 -8.72
CA GLN A 133 -1.70 19.40 -8.61
C GLN A 133 -0.81 19.56 -7.38
N GLU A 134 0.22 20.37 -7.50
CA GLU A 134 1.03 20.80 -6.37
C GLU A 134 0.42 22.11 -5.82
N TYR A 135 -0.24 22.05 -4.67
CA TYR A 135 -0.93 23.23 -4.10
C TYR A 135 -0.01 24.10 -3.23
N LYS A 136 1.12 23.55 -2.78
CA LYS A 136 2.25 24.26 -2.19
C LYS A 136 3.52 23.42 -2.40
N PRO A 137 4.73 24.01 -2.33
CA PRO A 137 5.98 23.30 -2.62
C PRO A 137 6.09 21.93 -1.94
N GLY A 138 6.14 20.86 -2.72
CA GLY A 138 6.23 19.47 -2.28
C GLY A 138 4.92 18.82 -1.83
N PHE A 139 3.80 19.55 -1.78
CA PHE A 139 2.51 19.01 -1.32
C PHE A 139 1.48 18.94 -2.44
N PHE A 140 0.81 17.81 -2.54
CA PHE A 140 -0.06 17.48 -3.66
C PHE A 140 -1.52 17.32 -3.26
N GLU A 141 -2.41 17.62 -4.19
CA GLU A 141 -3.82 17.28 -4.16
C GLU A 141 -4.22 16.63 -5.48
N PHE A 142 -5.28 15.83 -5.46
CA PHE A 142 -5.76 15.12 -6.62
C PHE A 142 -7.22 14.69 -6.46
N ASP A 143 -7.86 14.37 -7.58
CA ASP A 143 -9.16 13.74 -7.57
C ASP A 143 -9.01 12.22 -7.59
N LEU A 144 -9.70 11.52 -6.70
CA LEU A 144 -9.76 10.07 -6.67
C LEU A 144 -10.79 9.58 -7.69
N LYS A 145 -10.31 8.88 -8.69
CA LYS A 145 -11.14 8.13 -9.65
C LYS A 145 -11.16 6.66 -9.23
N GLU A 146 -12.35 6.14 -8.99
CA GLU A 146 -12.59 4.71 -8.75
C GLU A 146 -13.30 4.15 -9.96
N TRP A 147 -12.67 3.20 -10.66
CA TRP A 147 -13.16 2.68 -11.95
C TRP A 147 -13.32 3.81 -12.98
N SER A 148 -14.54 4.14 -13.34
CA SER A 148 -14.86 5.22 -14.28
C SER A 148 -15.39 6.50 -13.61
N LYS A 149 -15.47 6.55 -12.29
CA LYS A 149 -16.16 7.62 -11.55
C LYS A 149 -15.24 8.34 -10.60
N VAL A 150 -15.27 9.67 -10.61
CA VAL A 150 -14.63 10.50 -9.59
C VAL A 150 -15.47 10.43 -8.31
N THR A 151 -14.85 10.00 -7.22
CA THR A 151 -15.53 9.73 -5.94
C THR A 151 -15.10 10.66 -4.81
N GLY A 152 -14.02 11.43 -4.99
CA GLY A 152 -13.57 12.37 -3.98
C GLY A 152 -12.39 13.22 -4.43
N HIS A 153 -12.09 14.23 -3.61
CA HIS A 153 -10.91 15.09 -3.72
C HIS A 153 -10.04 14.89 -2.49
N ILE A 154 -8.74 14.68 -2.70
CA ILE A 154 -7.78 14.39 -1.63
C ILE A 154 -6.67 15.42 -1.65
N ARG A 155 -6.45 16.06 -0.50
CA ARG A 155 -5.31 16.95 -0.26
C ARG A 155 -4.39 16.30 0.77
N LEU A 156 -3.13 16.10 0.38
CA LEU A 156 -2.14 15.45 1.24
C LEU A 156 -1.54 16.45 2.23
N ALA A 157 -1.47 16.05 3.50
CA ALA A 157 -0.78 16.80 4.56
C ALA A 157 0.70 16.40 4.70
N VAL A 158 1.18 15.47 3.87
CA VAL A 158 2.57 15.00 3.83
C VAL A 158 3.20 15.32 2.49
N PRO A 159 4.48 15.75 2.45
CA PRO A 159 5.13 16.15 1.22
C PRO A 159 5.59 14.95 0.38
N GLY A 160 5.73 15.17 -0.92
CA GLY A 160 6.27 14.23 -1.89
C GLY A 160 5.23 13.52 -2.74
N ARG A 161 5.47 13.51 -4.07
CA ARG A 161 4.57 12.89 -5.07
C ARG A 161 4.34 11.40 -4.80
N HIS A 162 5.34 10.70 -4.24
CA HIS A 162 5.22 9.28 -3.86
C HIS A 162 4.13 9.02 -2.80
N ASN A 163 3.74 10.04 -2.03
CA ASN A 163 2.65 9.90 -1.06
C ASN A 163 1.26 9.87 -1.71
N ILE A 164 1.14 10.22 -2.98
CA ILE A 164 -0.10 9.98 -3.76
C ILE A 164 -0.35 8.47 -3.87
N TYR A 165 0.68 7.67 -4.22
CA TYR A 165 0.56 6.20 -4.24
C TYR A 165 0.19 5.62 -2.87
N ASN A 166 0.79 6.14 -1.80
CA ASN A 166 0.48 5.69 -0.44
C ASN A 166 -0.98 5.99 -0.07
N ALA A 167 -1.50 7.16 -0.48
CA ALA A 167 -2.89 7.55 -0.27
C ALA A 167 -3.85 6.73 -1.14
N LEU A 168 -3.51 6.48 -2.41
CA LEU A 168 -4.31 5.61 -3.30
C LEU A 168 -4.42 4.20 -2.74
N ALA A 169 -3.32 3.64 -2.25
CA ALA A 169 -3.31 2.33 -1.61
C ALA A 169 -4.22 2.29 -0.36
N MET A 170 -4.15 3.34 0.47
CA MET A 170 -5.05 3.49 1.62
C MET A 170 -6.52 3.57 1.17
N CYS A 171 -6.85 4.39 0.19
CA CYS A 171 -8.21 4.49 -0.35
C CYS A 171 -8.71 3.13 -0.87
N ALA A 172 -7.86 2.40 -1.61
CA ALA A 172 -8.22 1.11 -2.18
C ALA A 172 -8.51 0.05 -1.11
N VAL A 173 -7.76 0.05 0.00
CA VAL A 173 -7.94 -0.90 1.11
C VAL A 173 -9.17 -0.57 1.97
N CYS A 174 -9.48 0.72 2.15
CA CYS A 174 -10.52 1.18 3.08
C CYS A 174 -11.91 1.33 2.43
N ARG A 175 -12.06 0.92 1.16
CA ARG A 175 -13.35 0.89 0.43
C ARG A 175 -13.94 -0.51 0.42
#